data_e7aa8441b5e888231937d9ae2637149e
#
_entry.id   e7aa8441b5e888231937d9ae2637149e
#
_cell.length_a   1.000
_cell.length_b   1.000
_cell.length_c   1.000
_cell.angle_alpha   90.00
_cell.angle_beta   90.00
_cell.angle_gamma   90.00
#
_symmetry.space_group_name_H-M   'P 1'
#
loop_
_entity.id
_entity.type
_entity.pdbx_description
1 polymer ?
#
loop_
_entity_poly.entity_id
_entity_poly.type
_entity_poly.pdbx_seq_one_letter_code
_entity_poly.pdbx_strand_id
1 'polypeptide(L)'
;VSVMAQDYPYCNPIAVVTQSGGEGETESEETSSYSGSAPFSVTFKAQPVNADSWTAFYEWKFFNEGEEEPYMTRYEEDTEYTFTVGGSHRIVFYAKFTRGDELIEYFSDEEGTTISISVSESKLDFPNAFSPNDDQINDVFKAKDGYQSIVEFHAYIFNRWGNKLYEWTDPAGGWDGKYKGKPVADGVYFLLVKAKGADGRHFNYKKDVNLLRGYTEGTTVSDGGGSSE
;
A
#
# COMPACT_ATOMS: atom_id res chain seq x y z
N VAL A 1 -49.81 2.55 -29.87
CA VAL A 1 -49.50 2.60 -28.45
C VAL A 1 -48.05 2.16 -28.33
N SER A 2 -47.15 3.13 -28.12
CA SER A 2 -45.74 2.86 -27.91
C SER A 2 -45.60 2.27 -26.49
N VAL A 3 -45.23 1.00 -26.40
CA VAL A 3 -44.83 0.40 -25.14
C VAL A 3 -43.47 1.06 -24.81
N MET A 4 -43.45 2.02 -23.89
CA MET A 4 -42.22 2.51 -23.29
C MET A 4 -41.57 1.28 -22.65
N ALA A 5 -40.35 0.95 -23.05
CA ALA A 5 -39.55 -0.01 -22.34
C ALA A 5 -39.36 0.54 -20.91
N GLN A 6 -39.83 -0.18 -19.94
CA GLN A 6 -39.69 0.21 -18.53
C GLN A 6 -38.26 -0.06 -18.16
N ASP A 7 -37.46 1.01 -17.97
CA ASP A 7 -36.07 0.89 -17.54
C ASP A 7 -36.09 0.51 -16.05
N TYR A 8 -35.80 -0.74 -15.77
CA TYR A 8 -35.66 -1.27 -14.42
C TYR A 8 -34.35 -0.78 -13.76
N PRO A 9 -34.34 -0.60 -12.43
CA PRO A 9 -33.14 -0.24 -11.74
C PRO A 9 -32.10 -1.36 -11.77
N TYR A 10 -30.82 -0.97 -11.86
CA TYR A 10 -29.66 -1.85 -11.77
C TYR A 10 -28.48 -1.10 -11.18
N CYS A 11 -27.37 -1.79 -10.92
CA CYS A 11 -26.15 -1.19 -10.41
C CYS A 11 -24.94 -1.52 -11.30
N ASN A 12 -23.93 -0.65 -11.24
CA ASN A 12 -22.60 -0.87 -11.83
C ASN A 12 -21.53 -0.81 -10.73
N PRO A 13 -21.45 -1.82 -9.85
CA PRO A 13 -20.51 -1.78 -8.72
C PRO A 13 -19.07 -1.73 -9.20
N ILE A 14 -18.29 -0.80 -8.66
CA ILE A 14 -16.90 -0.56 -9.04
C ILE A 14 -16.05 -0.22 -7.82
N ALA A 15 -14.77 -0.57 -7.85
CA ALA A 15 -13.77 -0.11 -6.90
C ALA A 15 -13.08 1.15 -7.43
N VAL A 16 -12.88 2.12 -6.57
CA VAL A 16 -12.10 3.34 -6.84
C VAL A 16 -10.88 3.31 -5.94
N VAL A 17 -9.72 3.17 -6.55
CA VAL A 17 -8.42 3.19 -5.86
C VAL A 17 -7.78 4.55 -6.06
N THR A 18 -7.44 5.20 -4.95
CA THR A 18 -6.78 6.50 -4.97
C THR A 18 -5.31 6.31 -4.65
N GLN A 19 -4.43 6.72 -5.55
CA GLN A 19 -2.98 6.69 -5.38
C GLN A 19 -2.44 8.12 -5.26
N SER A 20 -1.49 8.31 -4.35
CA SER A 20 -0.74 9.57 -4.29
C SER A 20 0.32 9.56 -5.40
N GLY A 21 0.12 10.36 -6.42
CA GLY A 21 1.11 10.65 -7.44
C GLY A 21 2.24 11.52 -6.88
N GLY A 22 3.38 11.59 -7.58
CA GLY A 22 4.44 12.56 -7.27
C GLY A 22 3.92 14.00 -7.40
N GLU A 23 4.50 14.93 -6.63
CA GLU A 23 4.16 16.37 -6.63
C GLU A 23 2.74 16.74 -6.10
N GLY A 24 2.10 15.86 -5.32
CA GLY A 24 0.81 16.17 -4.68
C GLY A 24 -0.41 15.97 -5.59
N GLU A 25 -0.23 15.37 -6.75
CA GLU A 25 -1.34 14.92 -7.60
C GLU A 25 -1.91 13.61 -7.04
N THR A 26 -3.24 13.51 -7.05
CA THR A 26 -3.97 12.32 -6.63
C THR A 26 -4.64 11.73 -7.86
N GLU A 27 -4.25 10.54 -8.25
CA GLU A 27 -4.91 9.81 -9.33
C GLU A 27 -5.89 8.80 -8.76
N SER A 28 -7.08 8.74 -9.33
CA SER A 28 -8.11 7.77 -8.98
C SER A 28 -8.38 6.86 -10.18
N GLU A 29 -8.35 5.56 -9.96
CA GLU A 29 -8.62 4.54 -10.95
C GLU A 29 -9.91 3.80 -10.59
N GLU A 30 -10.85 3.70 -11.54
CA GLU A 30 -12.03 2.84 -11.42
C GLU A 30 -11.71 1.45 -12.01
N THR A 31 -11.90 0.41 -11.21
CA THR A 31 -11.55 -0.96 -11.61
C THR A 31 -12.42 -2.01 -10.92
N SER A 32 -12.56 -3.17 -11.55
CA SER A 32 -13.11 -4.37 -10.91
C SER A 32 -12.06 -5.31 -10.35
N SER A 33 -10.75 -5.03 -10.61
CA SER A 33 -9.64 -5.82 -10.10
C SER A 33 -8.44 -4.94 -9.82
N TYR A 34 -7.89 -5.04 -8.60
CA TYR A 34 -6.71 -4.28 -8.18
C TYR A 34 -5.76 -5.14 -7.35
N SER A 35 -4.46 -4.90 -7.52
CA SER A 35 -3.41 -5.50 -6.69
C SER A 35 -2.48 -4.42 -6.16
N GLY A 36 -2.32 -4.38 -4.84
CA GLY A 36 -1.55 -3.32 -4.18
C GLY A 36 -0.73 -3.76 -2.98
N SER A 37 0.08 -2.84 -2.49
CA SER A 37 0.91 -2.98 -1.29
C SER A 37 0.18 -2.37 -0.10
N ALA A 38 -0.17 -3.19 0.91
CA ALA A 38 -0.84 -2.72 2.12
C ALA A 38 0.07 -1.81 2.99
N PRO A 39 -0.52 -0.85 3.71
CA PRO A 39 -1.95 -0.54 3.75
C PRO A 39 -2.39 0.33 2.57
N PHE A 40 -3.58 0.09 2.03
CA PHE A 40 -4.21 0.96 1.05
C PHE A 40 -5.73 0.94 1.19
N SER A 41 -6.38 2.07 0.86
CA SER A 41 -7.84 2.20 0.94
C SER A 41 -8.48 2.12 -0.45
N VAL A 42 -9.65 1.53 -0.49
CA VAL A 42 -10.49 1.41 -1.69
C VAL A 42 -11.89 1.89 -1.35
N THR A 43 -12.43 2.77 -2.19
CA THR A 43 -13.85 3.16 -2.13
C THR A 43 -14.64 2.28 -3.09
N PHE A 44 -15.67 1.62 -2.60
CA PHE A 44 -16.60 0.81 -3.38
C PHE A 44 -17.85 1.62 -3.66
N LYS A 45 -18.21 1.79 -4.92
CA LYS A 45 -19.36 2.56 -5.38
C LYS A 45 -20.38 1.65 -6.04
N ALA A 46 -21.65 1.76 -5.64
CA ALA A 46 -22.75 0.98 -6.21
C ALA A 46 -23.16 1.47 -7.59
N GLN A 47 -23.07 2.75 -7.87
CA GLN A 47 -23.48 3.42 -9.10
C GLN A 47 -24.86 2.96 -9.59
N PRO A 48 -25.95 3.20 -8.81
CA PRO A 48 -27.29 2.81 -9.20
C PRO A 48 -27.77 3.60 -10.43
N VAL A 49 -28.48 2.93 -11.33
CA VAL A 49 -29.07 3.49 -12.55
C VAL A 49 -30.57 3.25 -12.52
N ASN A 50 -31.36 4.23 -12.97
CA ASN A 50 -32.84 4.21 -13.01
C ASN A 50 -33.50 3.96 -11.64
N ALA A 51 -32.83 4.33 -10.54
CA ALA A 51 -33.26 4.03 -9.17
C ALA A 51 -34.07 5.16 -8.51
N ASP A 52 -34.17 6.37 -9.08
CA ASP A 52 -34.72 7.58 -8.43
C ASP A 52 -36.15 7.42 -7.89
N SER A 53 -36.96 6.55 -8.51
CA SER A 53 -38.35 6.29 -8.08
C SER A 53 -38.49 5.04 -7.21
N TRP A 54 -37.38 4.42 -6.81
CA TRP A 54 -37.35 3.19 -6.05
C TRP A 54 -36.80 3.41 -4.64
N THR A 55 -37.24 2.61 -3.69
CA THR A 55 -36.58 2.50 -2.39
C THR A 55 -35.51 1.44 -2.52
N ALA A 56 -34.24 1.84 -2.28
CA ALA A 56 -33.10 0.97 -2.44
C ALA A 56 -32.58 0.46 -1.10
N PHE A 57 -32.10 -0.77 -1.09
CA PHE A 57 -31.28 -1.37 -0.02
C PHE A 57 -30.02 -1.92 -0.68
N TYR A 58 -28.88 -1.67 -0.03
CA TYR A 58 -27.57 -2.08 -0.53
C TYR A 58 -26.85 -2.96 0.50
N GLU A 59 -26.07 -3.93 0.01
CA GLU A 59 -25.27 -4.81 0.86
C GLU A 59 -23.94 -5.14 0.16
N TRP A 60 -22.83 -4.85 0.82
CA TRP A 60 -21.49 -5.22 0.41
C TRP A 60 -20.97 -6.33 1.32
N LYS A 61 -20.53 -7.45 0.76
CA LYS A 61 -19.93 -8.57 1.47
C LYS A 61 -18.49 -8.76 1.04
N PHE A 62 -17.59 -8.84 2.02
CA PHE A 62 -16.15 -8.98 1.84
C PHE A 62 -15.72 -10.37 2.29
N PHE A 63 -15.09 -11.12 1.39
CA PHE A 63 -14.64 -12.48 1.63
C PHE A 63 -13.13 -12.59 1.43
N ASN A 64 -12.44 -13.41 2.23
CA ASN A 64 -11.15 -13.94 1.82
C ASN A 64 -11.36 -14.94 0.68
N GLU A 65 -10.40 -15.08 -0.22
CA GLU A 65 -10.49 -16.04 -1.31
C GLU A 65 -10.65 -17.48 -0.76
N GLY A 66 -11.61 -18.20 -1.31
CA GLY A 66 -11.93 -19.57 -0.90
C GLY A 66 -12.82 -19.70 0.33
N GLU A 67 -13.15 -18.61 1.02
CA GLU A 67 -14.07 -18.63 2.16
C GLU A 67 -15.53 -18.40 1.70
N GLU A 68 -16.46 -19.10 2.33
CA GLU A 68 -17.91 -18.95 2.07
C GLU A 68 -18.56 -17.89 2.97
N GLU A 69 -17.98 -17.65 4.14
CA GLU A 69 -18.48 -16.65 5.09
C GLU A 69 -17.76 -15.31 4.92
N PRO A 70 -18.49 -14.19 4.83
CA PRO A 70 -17.89 -12.88 4.74
C PRO A 70 -17.24 -12.50 6.07
N TYR A 71 -16.00 -11.97 6.03
CA TYR A 71 -15.38 -11.40 7.23
C TYR A 71 -15.93 -10.00 7.58
N MET A 72 -16.65 -9.36 6.64
CA MET A 72 -17.28 -8.05 6.85
C MET A 72 -18.48 -7.87 5.93
N THR A 73 -19.50 -7.18 6.44
CA THR A 73 -20.68 -6.72 5.67
C THR A 73 -20.92 -5.23 5.92
N ARG A 74 -21.30 -4.49 4.87
CA ARG A 74 -21.68 -3.07 4.89
C ARG A 74 -23.01 -2.88 4.19
N TYR A 75 -23.78 -1.85 4.58
CA TYR A 75 -25.13 -1.61 4.10
C TYR A 75 -25.33 -0.22 3.47
N GLU A 76 -24.27 0.53 3.28
CA GLU A 76 -24.28 1.83 2.62
C GLU A 76 -24.28 1.66 1.09
N GLU A 77 -24.75 2.68 0.35
CA GLU A 77 -24.66 2.72 -1.12
C GLU A 77 -23.19 2.68 -1.55
N ASP A 78 -22.38 3.60 -1.04
CA ASP A 78 -20.93 3.62 -1.23
C ASP A 78 -20.25 3.34 0.11
N THR A 79 -19.16 2.56 0.09
CA THR A 79 -18.41 2.23 1.31
C THR A 79 -16.89 2.26 1.05
N GLU A 80 -16.11 2.45 2.11
CA GLU A 80 -14.65 2.45 2.05
C GLU A 80 -14.08 1.37 2.95
N TYR A 81 -12.99 0.74 2.49
CA TYR A 81 -12.25 -0.24 3.29
C TYR A 81 -10.74 -0.09 3.09
N THR A 82 -9.99 -0.13 4.22
CA THR A 82 -8.53 -0.16 4.20
C THR A 82 -8.02 -1.58 4.35
N PHE A 83 -7.35 -2.06 3.32
CA PHE A 83 -6.74 -3.39 3.30
C PHE A 83 -5.42 -3.39 4.06
N THR A 84 -5.36 -4.19 5.12
CA THR A 84 -4.19 -4.37 6.00
C THR A 84 -3.80 -5.83 6.16
N VAL A 85 -4.57 -6.75 5.61
CA VAL A 85 -4.34 -8.20 5.66
C VAL A 85 -4.01 -8.70 4.26
N GLY A 86 -2.94 -9.48 4.15
CA GLY A 86 -2.46 -10.04 2.88
C GLY A 86 -3.38 -11.11 2.31
N GLY A 87 -3.31 -11.31 0.99
CA GLY A 87 -4.08 -12.29 0.26
C GLY A 87 -5.06 -11.68 -0.73
N SER A 88 -5.88 -12.55 -1.33
CA SER A 88 -6.92 -12.14 -2.26
C SER A 88 -8.27 -12.02 -1.56
N HIS A 89 -8.98 -10.96 -1.87
CA HIS A 89 -10.29 -10.62 -1.32
C HIS A 89 -11.30 -10.54 -2.46
N ARG A 90 -12.46 -11.15 -2.25
CA ARG A 90 -13.60 -11.10 -3.15
C ARG A 90 -14.69 -10.25 -2.52
N ILE A 91 -15.16 -9.24 -3.24
CA ILE A 91 -16.21 -8.32 -2.79
C ILE A 91 -17.43 -8.55 -3.66
N VAL A 92 -18.54 -8.93 -3.02
CA VAL A 92 -19.84 -9.19 -3.65
C VAL A 92 -20.80 -8.10 -3.21
N PHE A 93 -21.54 -7.58 -4.19
CA PHE A 93 -22.54 -6.56 -3.98
C PHE A 93 -23.93 -7.07 -4.28
N TYR A 94 -24.87 -6.74 -3.41
CA TYR A 94 -26.29 -6.98 -3.58
C TYR A 94 -27.06 -5.67 -3.44
N ALA A 95 -28.06 -5.47 -4.32
CA ALA A 95 -29.01 -4.39 -4.18
C ALA A 95 -30.44 -4.90 -4.34
N LYS A 96 -31.34 -4.29 -3.58
CA LYS A 96 -32.78 -4.54 -3.65
C LYS A 96 -33.51 -3.22 -3.86
N PHE A 97 -34.35 -3.16 -4.88
CA PHE A 97 -35.17 -2.00 -5.23
C PHE A 97 -36.63 -2.36 -5.10
N THR A 98 -37.41 -1.54 -4.37
CA THR A 98 -38.83 -1.73 -4.15
C THR A 98 -39.60 -0.48 -4.54
N ARG A 99 -40.78 -0.70 -5.22
CA ARG A 99 -41.70 0.35 -5.59
C ARG A 99 -43.13 -0.19 -5.58
N GLY A 100 -43.91 0.16 -4.54
CA GLY A 100 -45.22 -0.49 -4.32
C GLY A 100 -45.07 -2.00 -4.13
N ASP A 101 -45.69 -2.80 -5.00
CA ASP A 101 -45.60 -4.27 -5.00
C ASP A 101 -44.48 -4.81 -5.90
N GLU A 102 -43.75 -3.93 -6.58
CA GLU A 102 -42.63 -4.31 -7.45
C GLU A 102 -41.35 -4.51 -6.64
N LEU A 103 -40.60 -5.57 -6.96
CA LEU A 103 -39.31 -5.93 -6.38
C LEU A 103 -38.33 -6.27 -7.49
N ILE A 104 -37.17 -5.61 -7.49
CA ILE A 104 -36.06 -5.92 -8.37
C ILE A 104 -34.84 -6.18 -7.47
N GLU A 105 -34.10 -7.24 -7.77
CA GLU A 105 -32.88 -7.62 -7.09
C GLU A 105 -31.71 -7.64 -8.08
N TYR A 106 -30.56 -7.22 -7.60
CA TYR A 106 -29.30 -7.22 -8.34
C TYR A 106 -28.23 -7.95 -7.55
N PHE A 107 -27.55 -8.91 -8.15
CA PHE A 107 -26.49 -9.73 -7.57
C PHE A 107 -25.24 -9.63 -8.44
N SER A 108 -24.16 -9.03 -7.92
CA SER A 108 -22.93 -8.81 -8.67
C SER A 108 -22.23 -10.11 -9.09
N ASP A 109 -22.37 -11.19 -8.34
CA ASP A 109 -21.81 -12.50 -8.65
C ASP A 109 -22.57 -13.22 -9.79
N GLU A 110 -23.86 -13.01 -9.91
CA GLU A 110 -24.66 -13.51 -11.03
C GLU A 110 -24.43 -12.71 -12.32
N GLU A 111 -24.23 -11.38 -12.19
CA GLU A 111 -24.00 -10.47 -13.31
C GLU A 111 -22.53 -10.42 -13.76
N GLY A 112 -21.62 -11.11 -13.06
CA GLY A 112 -20.19 -11.12 -13.38
C GLY A 112 -19.46 -9.83 -13.05
N THR A 113 -20.00 -9.03 -12.11
CA THR A 113 -19.44 -7.74 -11.67
C THR A 113 -18.80 -7.80 -10.28
N THR A 114 -18.39 -8.99 -9.85
CA THR A 114 -17.64 -9.19 -8.60
C THR A 114 -16.32 -8.46 -8.65
N ILE A 115 -15.97 -7.79 -7.55
CA ILE A 115 -14.70 -7.04 -7.43
C ILE A 115 -13.67 -7.91 -6.73
N SER A 116 -12.45 -7.92 -7.27
CA SER A 116 -11.30 -8.66 -6.73
C SER A 116 -10.18 -7.73 -6.30
N ILE A 117 -9.76 -7.82 -5.04
CA ILE A 117 -8.66 -7.03 -4.48
C ILE A 117 -7.58 -7.98 -3.97
N SER A 118 -6.35 -7.82 -4.45
CA SER A 118 -5.19 -8.59 -3.99
C SER A 118 -4.22 -7.71 -3.22
N VAL A 119 -3.82 -8.16 -2.04
CA VAL A 119 -2.77 -7.54 -1.23
C VAL A 119 -1.49 -8.33 -1.40
N SER A 120 -0.43 -7.67 -1.89
CA SER A 120 0.87 -8.29 -2.17
C SER A 120 1.53 -8.85 -0.91
N GLU A 121 2.38 -9.86 -1.06
CA GLU A 121 3.22 -10.39 0.01
C GLU A 121 4.15 -9.30 0.56
N SER A 122 4.47 -9.41 1.85
CA SER A 122 5.35 -8.45 2.51
C SER A 122 6.81 -8.66 2.12
N LYS A 123 7.51 -7.53 1.90
CA LYS A 123 8.94 -7.49 1.62
C LYS A 123 9.57 -6.31 2.32
N LEU A 124 10.71 -6.56 2.97
CA LEU A 124 11.49 -5.50 3.63
C LEU A 124 12.97 -5.90 3.61
N ASP A 125 13.85 -4.98 3.27
CA ASP A 125 15.30 -5.15 3.38
C ASP A 125 15.96 -3.79 3.59
N PHE A 126 17.23 -3.81 4.07
CA PHE A 126 18.03 -2.62 4.34
C PHE A 126 19.42 -2.73 3.72
N PRO A 127 20.01 -1.61 3.28
CA PRO A 127 21.42 -1.59 2.87
C PRO A 127 22.33 -1.86 4.07
N ASN A 128 23.62 -2.11 3.79
CA ASN A 128 24.65 -2.30 4.81
C ASN A 128 25.46 -1.02 5.06
N ALA A 129 25.34 -0.03 4.18
CA ALA A 129 26.08 1.23 4.25
C ALA A 129 25.27 2.36 3.63
N PHE A 130 25.64 3.59 3.97
CA PHE A 130 25.16 4.81 3.32
C PHE A 130 26.23 5.91 3.44
N SER A 131 26.11 6.95 2.60
CA SER A 131 27.09 8.04 2.50
C SER A 131 26.43 9.40 2.52
N PRO A 132 26.12 9.97 3.73
CA PRO A 132 25.49 11.28 3.84
C PRO A 132 26.50 12.40 3.55
N ASN A 133 26.75 12.66 2.25
CA ASN A 133 27.72 13.63 1.73
C ASN A 133 27.08 14.72 0.87
N ASP A 134 25.73 14.77 0.83
CA ASP A 134 24.90 15.74 0.11
C ASP A 134 25.04 15.65 -1.43
N ASP A 135 25.42 14.47 -1.98
CA ASP A 135 25.46 14.21 -3.42
C ASP A 135 24.13 13.63 -4.00
N GLN A 136 23.10 13.49 -3.14
CA GLN A 136 21.79 12.93 -3.42
C GLN A 136 21.80 11.41 -3.70
N ILE A 137 22.90 10.73 -3.46
CA ILE A 137 23.03 9.28 -3.62
C ILE A 137 23.32 8.66 -2.25
N ASN A 138 22.41 7.82 -1.76
CA ASN A 138 22.57 7.13 -0.47
C ASN A 138 22.83 8.06 0.73
N ASP A 139 22.35 9.31 0.69
CA ASP A 139 22.49 10.28 1.78
C ASP A 139 21.65 9.92 3.02
N VAL A 140 20.63 9.11 2.84
CA VAL A 140 19.71 8.68 3.91
C VAL A 140 19.72 7.17 4.02
N PHE A 141 19.99 6.67 5.22
CA PHE A 141 19.84 5.26 5.54
C PHE A 141 18.37 4.91 5.76
N LYS A 142 17.77 4.18 4.84
CA LYS A 142 16.35 3.78 4.85
C LYS A 142 16.17 2.34 4.35
N ALA A 143 14.93 1.83 4.41
CA ALA A 143 14.59 0.59 3.71
C ALA A 143 14.93 0.70 2.22
N LYS A 144 15.37 -0.42 1.61
CA LYS A 144 15.59 -0.47 0.16
C LYS A 144 14.28 -0.24 -0.57
N ASP A 145 14.35 0.40 -1.73
CA ASP A 145 13.21 0.58 -2.61
C ASP A 145 12.60 -0.78 -2.98
N GLY A 146 11.26 -0.80 -3.14
CA GLY A 146 10.51 -2.02 -3.39
C GLY A 146 10.13 -2.82 -2.14
N TYR A 147 10.18 -2.20 -0.93
CA TYR A 147 9.47 -2.77 0.22
C TYR A 147 7.96 -2.81 -0.06
N GLN A 148 7.26 -3.81 0.48
CA GLN A 148 5.84 -4.05 0.19
C GLN A 148 5.10 -4.50 1.44
N SER A 149 3.83 -4.09 1.53
CA SER A 149 2.85 -4.60 2.50
C SER A 149 3.34 -4.64 3.94
N ILE A 150 4.01 -3.57 4.37
CA ILE A 150 4.46 -3.39 5.75
C ILE A 150 3.38 -2.59 6.50
N VAL A 151 2.73 -3.22 7.47
CA VAL A 151 1.59 -2.63 8.21
C VAL A 151 1.97 -2.14 9.60
N GLU A 152 3.07 -2.63 10.16
CA GLU A 152 3.68 -2.11 11.38
C GLU A 152 5.18 -1.97 11.16
N PHE A 153 5.75 -0.84 11.56
CA PHE A 153 7.18 -0.58 11.39
C PHE A 153 7.74 0.30 12.49
N HIS A 154 8.88 -0.12 13.03
CA HIS A 154 9.67 0.68 13.95
C HIS A 154 11.15 0.35 13.80
N ALA A 155 11.97 1.34 13.53
CA ALA A 155 13.40 1.21 13.37
C ALA A 155 14.18 2.16 14.29
N TYR A 156 15.36 1.71 14.71
CA TYR A 156 16.23 2.41 15.63
C TYR A 156 17.69 2.33 15.17
N ILE A 157 18.43 3.41 15.36
CA ILE A 157 19.90 3.45 15.22
C ILE A 157 20.54 3.65 16.56
N PHE A 158 21.54 2.83 16.84
CA PHE A 158 22.36 2.89 18.06
C PHE A 158 23.83 3.08 17.69
N ASN A 159 24.59 3.74 18.59
CA ASN A 159 26.04 3.76 18.52
C ASN A 159 26.63 2.50 19.19
N ARG A 160 27.98 2.37 19.12
CA ARG A 160 28.74 1.24 19.70
C ARG A 160 28.58 1.07 21.22
N TRP A 161 28.14 2.11 21.93
CA TRP A 161 27.88 2.08 23.37
C TRP A 161 26.44 1.75 23.74
N GLY A 162 25.58 1.45 22.72
CA GLY A 162 24.18 1.14 22.93
C GLY A 162 23.27 2.36 23.13
N ASN A 163 23.78 3.59 22.94
CA ASN A 163 22.94 4.78 23.00
C ASN A 163 22.11 4.91 21.73
N LYS A 164 20.79 5.10 21.87
CA LYS A 164 19.89 5.37 20.77
C LYS A 164 20.16 6.77 20.21
N LEU A 165 20.43 6.84 18.91
CA LEU A 165 20.69 8.08 18.18
C LEU A 165 19.48 8.55 17.39
N TYR A 166 18.73 7.63 16.80
CA TYR A 166 17.59 7.93 15.93
C TYR A 166 16.52 6.84 15.98
N GLU A 167 15.29 7.22 15.67
CA GLU A 167 14.18 6.28 15.48
C GLU A 167 13.19 6.83 14.47
N TRP A 168 12.53 5.92 13.72
CA TRP A 168 11.46 6.26 12.80
C TRP A 168 10.46 5.11 12.68
N THR A 169 9.22 5.45 12.25
CA THR A 169 8.07 4.54 12.23
C THR A 169 7.42 4.38 10.86
N ASP A 170 8.01 4.95 9.82
CA ASP A 170 7.56 4.83 8.44
C ASP A 170 8.67 4.18 7.61
N PRO A 171 8.43 3.06 6.88
CA PRO A 171 9.46 2.45 6.02
C PRO A 171 10.07 3.41 4.99
N ALA A 172 9.30 4.43 4.53
CA ALA A 172 9.78 5.46 3.62
C ALA A 172 10.74 6.45 4.29
N GLY A 173 10.67 6.59 5.62
CA GLY A 173 11.57 7.42 6.41
C GLY A 173 12.98 6.82 6.53
N GLY A 174 13.89 7.56 7.12
CA GLY A 174 15.27 7.12 7.31
C GLY A 174 16.12 8.07 8.14
N TRP A 175 17.36 7.67 8.38
CA TRP A 175 18.34 8.41 9.17
C TRP A 175 19.37 9.11 8.26
N ASP A 176 19.55 10.41 8.45
CA ASP A 176 20.46 11.28 7.69
C ASP A 176 21.92 11.33 8.26
N GLY A 177 22.26 10.44 9.17
CA GLY A 177 23.59 10.43 9.77
C GLY A 177 23.83 11.55 10.82
N LYS A 178 22.75 12.14 11.37
CA LYS A 178 22.84 13.17 12.41
C LYS A 178 22.28 12.70 13.75
N TYR A 179 22.81 13.28 14.82
CA TYR A 179 22.29 13.18 16.17
C TYR A 179 22.09 14.57 16.76
N LYS A 180 20.87 14.91 17.17
CA LYS A 180 20.52 16.26 17.66
C LYS A 180 20.95 17.39 16.70
N GLY A 181 20.76 17.17 15.39
CA GLY A 181 21.08 18.12 14.32
C GLY A 181 22.56 18.23 13.96
N LYS A 182 23.46 17.46 14.59
CA LYS A 182 24.89 17.45 14.29
C LYS A 182 25.29 16.14 13.61
N PRO A 183 26.12 16.17 12.54
CA PRO A 183 26.66 14.97 11.92
C PRO A 183 27.41 14.11 12.94
N VAL A 184 27.17 12.81 12.94
CA VAL A 184 27.96 11.86 13.73
C VAL A 184 29.21 11.43 12.95
N ALA A 185 30.24 10.89 13.64
CA ALA A 185 31.47 10.44 13.00
C ALA A 185 31.23 9.26 12.03
N ASP A 186 32.09 9.13 11.03
CA ASP A 186 32.11 7.93 10.19
C ASP A 186 32.44 6.70 11.03
N GLY A 187 31.85 5.56 10.65
CA GLY A 187 32.03 4.32 11.37
C GLY A 187 30.81 3.41 11.36
N VAL A 188 30.83 2.44 12.27
CA VAL A 188 29.79 1.41 12.39
C VAL A 188 28.76 1.82 13.43
N TYR A 189 27.49 1.73 13.03
CA TYR A 189 26.30 1.91 13.84
C TYR A 189 25.45 0.62 13.80
N PHE A 190 24.43 0.54 14.63
CA PHE A 190 23.63 -0.66 14.76
C PHE A 190 22.17 -0.34 14.48
N LEU A 191 21.58 -1.05 13.50
CA LEU A 191 20.17 -1.03 13.16
C LEU A 191 19.42 -2.08 13.98
N LEU A 192 18.33 -1.68 14.60
CA LEU A 192 17.30 -2.57 15.10
C LEU A 192 15.98 -2.23 14.41
N VAL A 193 15.35 -3.22 13.76
CA VAL A 193 14.01 -3.06 13.15
C VAL A 193 13.07 -4.10 13.73
N LYS A 194 11.85 -3.66 14.05
CA LYS A 194 10.70 -4.50 14.31
C LYS A 194 9.60 -4.08 13.34
N ALA A 195 9.18 -4.99 12.48
CA ALA A 195 8.13 -4.74 11.52
C ALA A 195 7.24 -5.97 11.34
N LYS A 196 6.03 -5.74 10.84
CA LYS A 196 5.05 -6.78 10.52
C LYS A 196 4.50 -6.54 9.13
N GLY A 197 4.44 -7.61 8.35
CA GLY A 197 3.82 -7.63 7.05
C GLY A 197 2.31 -7.90 7.14
N ALA A 198 1.58 -7.49 6.10
CA ALA A 198 0.15 -7.77 5.94
C ALA A 198 -0.14 -9.29 5.89
N ASP A 199 0.81 -10.08 5.42
CA ASP A 199 0.78 -11.55 5.39
C ASP A 199 1.12 -12.21 6.75
N GLY A 200 1.26 -11.39 7.81
CA GLY A 200 1.60 -11.85 9.16
C GLY A 200 3.09 -12.13 9.40
N ARG A 201 3.95 -11.95 8.40
CA ARG A 201 5.40 -12.12 8.54
C ARG A 201 5.99 -11.08 9.49
N HIS A 202 6.85 -11.51 10.40
CA HIS A 202 7.60 -10.62 11.29
C HIS A 202 9.02 -10.40 10.77
N PHE A 203 9.43 -9.13 10.69
CA PHE A 203 10.78 -8.72 10.33
C PHE A 203 11.48 -8.17 11.58
N ASN A 204 12.54 -8.86 12.00
CA ASN A 204 13.34 -8.49 13.15
C ASN A 204 14.81 -8.38 12.70
N TYR A 205 15.22 -7.19 12.29
CA TYR A 205 16.60 -6.95 11.87
C TYR A 205 17.45 -6.47 13.04
N LYS A 206 18.65 -7.03 13.10
CA LYS A 206 19.78 -6.55 13.91
C LYS A 206 20.99 -6.56 12.99
N LYS A 207 21.37 -5.41 12.47
CA LYS A 207 22.42 -5.29 11.43
C LYS A 207 23.39 -4.18 11.78
N ASP A 208 24.63 -4.33 11.33
CA ASP A 208 25.61 -3.26 11.30
C ASP A 208 25.28 -2.32 10.12
N VAL A 209 25.50 -1.04 10.32
CA VAL A 209 25.33 0.02 9.33
C VAL A 209 26.62 0.83 9.25
N ASN A 210 27.27 0.83 8.09
CA ASN A 210 28.46 1.60 7.84
C ASN A 210 28.10 3.00 7.34
N LEU A 211 28.53 4.03 8.04
CA LEU A 211 28.42 5.42 7.63
C LEU A 211 29.76 5.86 7.05
N LEU A 212 29.81 6.22 5.76
CA LEU A 212 31.02 6.45 4.97
C LEU A 212 30.89 7.72 4.13
N ARG A 213 31.17 8.92 4.68
CA ARG A 213 31.02 10.20 3.95
C ARG A 213 32.03 10.42 2.82
N GLY A 214 33.17 9.74 2.87
CA GLY A 214 34.21 9.84 1.85
C GLY A 214 33.98 8.95 0.63
N TYR A 215 32.87 8.17 0.57
CA TYR A 215 32.57 7.29 -0.55
C TYR A 215 31.69 8.00 -1.57
N THR A 216 32.24 8.25 -2.78
CA THR A 216 31.48 8.72 -3.95
C THR A 216 31.36 7.56 -4.93
N GLU A 217 30.14 7.12 -5.24
CA GLU A 217 29.92 6.18 -6.34
C GLU A 217 30.21 6.90 -7.66
N GLY A 218 31.26 6.46 -8.37
CA GLY A 218 31.52 6.93 -9.73
C GLY A 218 32.93 7.31 -10.11
N THR A 219 33.92 7.18 -9.21
CA THR A 219 35.33 7.33 -9.65
C THR A 219 35.82 6.00 -10.20
N THR A 220 35.56 5.72 -11.49
CA THR A 220 36.41 4.79 -12.23
C THR A 220 37.81 5.38 -12.26
N VAL A 221 38.72 4.80 -11.48
CA VAL A 221 40.15 5.06 -11.62
C VAL A 221 40.50 4.57 -13.01
N SER A 222 40.64 5.48 -13.97
CA SER A 222 41.30 5.21 -15.22
C SER A 222 42.76 4.97 -14.89
N ASP A 223 43.16 3.70 -14.92
CA ASP A 223 44.54 3.29 -14.80
C ASP A 223 45.27 3.85 -16.04
N GLY A 224 45.98 4.95 -15.80
CA GLY A 224 46.82 5.60 -16.80
C GLY A 224 48.03 4.72 -17.07
N GLY A 225 47.94 3.81 -18.07
CA GLY A 225 49.05 3.10 -18.62
C GLY A 225 50.04 4.09 -19.21
N GLY A 226 51.07 4.44 -18.43
CA GLY A 226 52.25 5.11 -18.87
C GLY A 226 53.16 4.12 -19.56
N SER A 227 53.15 4.10 -20.91
CA SER A 227 54.23 3.54 -21.69
C SER A 227 55.44 4.45 -21.57
N SER A 228 56.53 3.96 -21.10
CA SER A 228 57.84 4.53 -21.33
C SER A 228 58.79 3.45 -21.87
N GLU A 229 59.23 3.73 -23.06
CA GLU A 229 60.44 3.32 -23.76
C GLU A 229 61.38 2.30 -23.11
#